data_78f3e9d1208e6eb759ac9fa39d6d2744
#
_entry.id   78f3e9d1208e6eb759ac9fa39d6d2744
#
_cell.length_a   1.000
_cell.length_b   1.000
_cell.length_c   1.000
_cell.angle_alpha   90.00
_cell.angle_beta   90.00
_cell.angle_gamma   90.00
#
_symmetry.space_group_name_H-M   'P 1'
#
loop_
_entity.id
_entity.type
_entity.pdbx_description
1 polymer ?
#
loop_
_entity_poly.entity_id
_entity_poly.type
_entity_poly.pdbx_seq_one_letter_code
_entity_poly.pdbx_strand_id
1 'polypeptide(L)'
;MRRRDFIKAASLLAGASAPAIWTGRAAAAAKPVTLKFDSYISETSGPSRLDEWYLKQLETRSNGAVKVRRYWAQSLNKVGEHLSAVRDGTSEMSLISPGYYQAQLPVTRGLDWYYRMHRSDALQWLCRDVYAEYQPLRDEWERRYNSKVLYWTNWYYAPLVTRQPINSIADIRGKRIRGYGAANEVIERLGGTAVPMAAPEVYTALERGVLDGVYGFDFITAVAYKLHEIAPYFTDIGDGPHGPAATIINARVWNNFPDPVKQVSDQIVSEIYGGEYARIYEAAARQYVKTAKAEGAKFSSLSQAEKDRARTLVQPAQTEGWVERVAKPAGLDGLAMQAL
;
A
#
# COMPACT_ATOMS: atom_id res chain seq x y z
N MET A 1 -35.52 37.99 85.60
CA MET A 1 -35.90 38.24 84.18
C MET A 1 -35.29 37.15 83.37
N ARG A 2 -36.06 36.45 82.52
CA ARG A 2 -35.82 35.07 82.11
C ARG A 2 -34.93 34.96 80.90
N ARG A 3 -34.01 34.02 80.97
CA ARG A 3 -33.03 33.57 79.92
C ARG A 3 -33.70 33.03 78.68
N ARG A 4 -34.73 33.62 78.13
CA ARG A 4 -35.50 33.02 77.00
C ARG A 4 -35.57 33.85 75.70
N ASP A 5 -34.95 35.02 75.67
CA ASP A 5 -35.12 35.91 74.53
C ASP A 5 -33.85 36.14 73.68
N PHE A 6 -32.80 35.27 73.88
CA PHE A 6 -31.53 35.39 73.18
C PHE A 6 -31.27 34.29 72.13
N ILE A 7 -32.28 33.46 71.78
CA ILE A 7 -32.14 32.33 70.84
C ILE A 7 -33.04 32.49 69.62
N LYS A 8 -33.35 33.71 69.19
CA LYS A 8 -34.15 33.93 67.99
C LYS A 8 -33.53 34.82 66.94
N ALA A 9 -32.22 35.09 67.00
CA ALA A 9 -31.55 35.98 66.03
C ALA A 9 -30.28 35.42 65.39
N ALA A 10 -30.12 34.08 65.33
CA ALA A 10 -28.92 33.48 64.73
C ALA A 10 -29.21 32.26 63.85
N SER A 11 -30.29 32.31 63.06
CA SER A 11 -30.70 31.21 62.15
C SER A 11 -31.02 31.70 60.76
N LEU A 12 -30.24 32.58 60.18
CA LEU A 12 -30.36 33.01 58.79
C LEU A 12 -29.00 33.44 58.29
N LEU A 13 -28.16 32.51 57.87
CA LEU A 13 -27.06 32.65 56.90
C LEU A 13 -26.10 31.44 57.06
N ALA A 14 -26.59 30.26 56.68
CA ALA A 14 -25.75 29.15 56.32
C ALA A 14 -26.38 28.48 55.11
N GLY A 15 -26.37 29.21 53.98
CA GLY A 15 -26.55 28.61 52.69
C GLY A 15 -25.33 27.77 52.36
N ALA A 16 -25.39 26.48 52.73
CA ALA A 16 -24.41 25.51 52.28
C ALA A 16 -24.48 25.37 50.79
N SER A 17 -23.57 26.02 50.06
CA SER A 17 -23.25 25.66 48.69
C SER A 17 -22.59 24.28 48.70
N ALA A 18 -23.38 23.22 48.62
CA ALA A 18 -22.85 21.92 48.28
C ALA A 18 -22.25 22.02 46.88
N PRO A 19 -20.99 21.60 46.66
CA PRO A 19 -20.50 21.49 45.33
C PRO A 19 -21.38 20.48 44.61
N ALA A 20 -22.04 20.93 43.52
CA ALA A 20 -22.73 20.04 42.58
C ALA A 20 -21.63 19.13 42.04
N ILE A 21 -21.51 17.93 42.59
CA ILE A 21 -20.74 16.85 41.95
C ILE A 21 -21.52 16.56 40.64
N TRP A 22 -21.01 17.17 39.58
CA TRP A 22 -21.41 16.80 38.23
C TRP A 22 -20.91 15.37 38.02
N THR A 23 -21.74 14.39 38.38
CA THR A 23 -21.57 13.04 37.91
C THR A 23 -21.85 13.10 36.42
N GLY A 24 -20.87 13.51 35.66
CA GLY A 24 -20.86 13.30 34.23
C GLY A 24 -21.13 11.83 34.01
N ARG A 25 -22.30 11.54 33.48
CA ARG A 25 -22.65 10.21 33.04
C ARG A 25 -21.53 9.82 32.09
N ALA A 26 -20.63 8.95 32.54
CA ALA A 26 -19.66 8.33 31.68
C ALA A 26 -20.48 7.72 30.53
N ALA A 27 -20.43 8.35 29.36
CA ALA A 27 -21.04 7.78 28.17
C ALA A 27 -20.48 6.37 28.10
N ALA A 28 -21.35 5.38 28.16
CA ALA A 28 -20.94 3.98 28.06
C ALA A 28 -20.04 3.89 26.84
N ALA A 29 -18.79 3.51 27.03
CA ALA A 29 -17.81 3.47 25.96
C ALA A 29 -18.41 2.59 24.86
N ALA A 30 -18.67 3.17 23.70
CA ALA A 30 -19.22 2.44 22.58
C ALA A 30 -18.33 1.22 22.34
N LYS A 31 -18.91 0.05 22.07
CA LYS A 31 -18.12 -1.16 21.80
C LYS A 31 -17.14 -0.86 20.64
N PRO A 32 -15.87 -1.25 20.78
CA PRO A 32 -14.90 -1.04 19.71
C PRO A 32 -15.38 -1.64 18.39
N VAL A 33 -15.22 -0.92 17.31
CA VAL A 33 -15.39 -1.46 15.97
C VAL A 33 -14.19 -2.35 15.69
N THR A 34 -14.43 -3.63 15.42
CA THR A 34 -13.35 -4.56 15.03
C THR A 34 -13.33 -4.70 13.52
N LEU A 35 -12.21 -4.36 12.90
CA LEU A 35 -11.98 -4.48 11.48
C LEU A 35 -11.08 -5.68 11.19
N LYS A 36 -11.29 -6.33 10.05
CA LYS A 36 -10.35 -7.29 9.46
C LYS A 36 -9.55 -6.56 8.39
N PHE A 37 -8.25 -6.51 8.56
CA PHE A 37 -7.31 -6.11 7.53
C PHE A 37 -6.74 -7.36 6.89
N ASP A 38 -6.80 -7.45 5.57
CA ASP A 38 -6.41 -8.62 4.79
C ASP A 38 -5.35 -8.28 3.75
N SER A 39 -4.29 -9.08 3.68
CA SER A 39 -3.19 -8.83 2.75
C SER A 39 -2.63 -10.13 2.17
N TYR A 40 -2.33 -10.10 0.88
CA TYR A 40 -1.77 -11.24 0.18
C TYR A 40 -0.25 -11.41 0.40
N ILE A 41 0.44 -10.41 0.94
CA ILE A 41 1.87 -10.43 1.24
C ILE A 41 2.14 -10.63 2.74
N SER A 42 3.36 -11.03 3.07
CA SER A 42 3.78 -11.19 4.47
C SER A 42 3.85 -9.84 5.19
N GLU A 43 3.72 -9.85 6.51
CA GLU A 43 3.82 -8.64 7.34
C GLU A 43 5.20 -7.95 7.25
N THR A 44 6.23 -8.69 6.86
CA THR A 44 7.61 -8.20 6.74
C THR A 44 7.92 -7.59 5.37
N SER A 45 7.02 -7.67 4.41
CA SER A 45 7.13 -7.06 3.08
C SER A 45 7.15 -5.54 3.15
N GLY A 46 7.72 -4.88 2.12
CA GLY A 46 7.83 -3.42 2.07
C GLY A 46 6.52 -2.69 2.34
N PRO A 47 5.46 -2.88 1.52
CA PRO A 47 4.17 -2.20 1.73
C PRO A 47 3.52 -2.53 3.08
N SER A 48 3.64 -3.77 3.57
CA SER A 48 3.04 -4.19 4.84
C SER A 48 3.56 -3.42 6.05
N ARG A 49 4.79 -2.88 5.98
CA ARG A 49 5.34 -2.07 7.07
C ARG A 49 4.62 -0.74 7.22
N LEU A 50 4.21 -0.14 6.12
CA LEU A 50 3.38 1.06 6.15
C LEU A 50 1.99 0.73 6.67
N ASP A 51 1.40 -0.39 6.20
CA ASP A 51 0.10 -0.84 6.66
C ASP A 51 0.10 -1.09 8.17
N GLU A 52 1.08 -1.84 8.69
CA GLU A 52 1.17 -2.12 10.12
C GLU A 52 1.35 -0.83 10.95
N TRP A 53 2.16 0.11 10.45
CA TRP A 53 2.29 1.41 11.09
C TRP A 53 0.95 2.17 11.12
N TYR A 54 0.25 2.25 10.00
CA TYR A 54 -1.06 2.91 9.91
C TYR A 54 -2.08 2.25 10.85
N LEU A 55 -2.21 0.94 10.82
CA LEU A 55 -3.16 0.19 11.63
C LEU A 55 -2.89 0.39 13.13
N LYS A 56 -1.63 0.35 13.54
CA LYS A 56 -1.21 0.60 14.93
C LYS A 56 -1.52 2.04 15.36
N GLN A 57 -1.25 3.03 14.50
CA GLN A 57 -1.60 4.42 14.79
C GLN A 57 -3.11 4.60 14.93
N LEU A 58 -3.90 3.99 14.05
CA LEU A 58 -5.36 4.06 14.09
C LEU A 58 -5.91 3.47 15.40
N GLU A 59 -5.45 2.30 15.81
CA GLU A 59 -5.85 1.68 17.08
C GLU A 59 -5.48 2.56 18.28
N THR A 60 -4.26 3.07 18.30
CA THR A 60 -3.73 3.85 19.43
C THR A 60 -4.43 5.20 19.55
N ARG A 61 -4.53 5.95 18.45
CA ARG A 61 -5.05 7.32 18.44
C ARG A 61 -6.58 7.39 18.48
N SER A 62 -7.28 6.30 18.12
CA SER A 62 -8.72 6.20 18.30
C SER A 62 -9.13 5.89 19.75
N ASN A 63 -8.16 5.85 20.70
CA ASN A 63 -8.39 5.50 22.09
C ASN A 63 -9.16 4.17 22.26
N GLY A 64 -8.85 3.20 21.39
CA GLY A 64 -9.48 1.88 21.40
C GLY A 64 -10.88 1.82 20.79
N ALA A 65 -11.36 2.89 20.16
CA ALA A 65 -12.63 2.85 19.41
C ALA A 65 -12.55 1.93 18.18
N VAL A 66 -11.35 1.74 17.63
CA VAL A 66 -11.07 0.81 16.53
C VAL A 66 -10.09 -0.25 17.01
N LYS A 67 -10.34 -1.50 16.64
CA LYS A 67 -9.42 -2.63 16.77
C LYS A 67 -9.27 -3.30 15.41
N VAL A 68 -8.08 -3.77 15.08
CA VAL A 68 -7.83 -4.40 13.78
C VAL A 68 -7.26 -5.80 13.97
N ARG A 69 -7.93 -6.79 13.37
CA ARG A 69 -7.38 -8.14 13.18
C ARG A 69 -6.66 -8.20 11.85
N ARG A 70 -5.38 -8.55 11.88
CA ARG A 70 -4.52 -8.60 10.72
C ARG A 70 -4.45 -10.01 10.17
N TYR A 71 -4.63 -10.14 8.86
CA TYR A 71 -4.55 -11.41 8.12
C TYR A 71 -3.53 -11.23 6.99
N TRP A 72 -2.31 -11.71 7.22
CA TRP A 72 -1.21 -11.58 6.29
C TRP A 72 -1.05 -12.85 5.44
N ALA A 73 -0.32 -12.74 4.31
CA ALA A 73 0.12 -13.87 3.48
C ALA A 73 -1.04 -14.78 3.03
N GLN A 74 -2.17 -14.19 2.62
CA GLN A 74 -3.35 -14.94 2.14
C GLN A 74 -4.01 -15.83 3.21
N SER A 75 -3.88 -15.49 4.48
CA SER A 75 -4.47 -16.28 5.57
C SER A 75 -5.99 -16.16 5.66
N LEU A 76 -6.59 -15.12 5.06
CA LEU A 76 -8.06 -14.95 5.01
C LEU A 76 -8.59 -15.17 3.59
N ASN A 77 -8.12 -14.37 2.62
CA ASN A 77 -8.51 -14.48 1.21
C ASN A 77 -7.29 -14.70 0.32
N LYS A 78 -7.48 -15.30 -0.85
CA LYS A 78 -6.43 -15.50 -1.85
C LYS A 78 -6.19 -14.23 -2.66
N VAL A 79 -5.00 -14.14 -3.29
CA VAL A 79 -4.73 -13.08 -4.26
C VAL A 79 -5.78 -13.10 -5.36
N GLY A 80 -6.27 -11.91 -5.75
CA GLY A 80 -7.40 -11.80 -6.70
C GLY A 80 -8.79 -11.71 -6.03
N GLU A 81 -8.92 -12.08 -4.76
CA GLU A 81 -10.21 -12.05 -4.03
C GLU A 81 -10.37 -10.82 -3.13
N HIS A 82 -9.27 -10.19 -2.71
CA HIS A 82 -9.26 -9.11 -1.71
C HIS A 82 -10.15 -7.92 -2.10
N LEU A 83 -10.16 -7.54 -3.40
CA LEU A 83 -10.98 -6.42 -3.88
C LEU A 83 -12.49 -6.71 -3.71
N SER A 84 -12.93 -7.92 -4.08
CA SER A 84 -14.31 -8.34 -3.87
C SER A 84 -14.64 -8.56 -2.40
N ALA A 85 -13.69 -9.07 -1.62
CA ALA A 85 -13.86 -9.26 -0.18
C ALA A 85 -14.13 -7.94 0.55
N VAL A 86 -13.43 -6.86 0.18
CA VAL A 86 -13.70 -5.53 0.74
C VAL A 86 -15.02 -4.98 0.20
N ARG A 87 -15.29 -5.09 -1.11
CA ARG A 87 -16.56 -4.64 -1.70
C ARG A 87 -17.76 -5.24 -0.98
N ASP A 88 -17.72 -6.54 -0.70
CA ASP A 88 -18.82 -7.31 -0.14
C ASP A 88 -18.83 -7.32 1.40
N GLY A 89 -17.79 -6.79 2.05
CA GLY A 89 -17.66 -6.70 3.50
C GLY A 89 -17.23 -8.00 4.18
N THR A 90 -16.64 -8.95 3.46
CA THR A 90 -16.03 -10.16 4.05
C THR A 90 -14.77 -9.81 4.83
N SER A 91 -13.99 -8.86 4.34
CA SER A 91 -12.99 -8.10 5.08
C SER A 91 -13.32 -6.61 5.00
N GLU A 92 -13.02 -5.85 6.05
CA GLU A 92 -13.31 -4.42 6.09
C GLU A 92 -12.24 -3.59 5.40
N MET A 93 -10.98 -4.05 5.40
CA MET A 93 -9.83 -3.37 4.84
C MET A 93 -8.90 -4.34 4.11
N SER A 94 -8.21 -3.87 3.10
CA SER A 94 -7.18 -4.67 2.43
C SER A 94 -6.13 -3.82 1.73
N LEU A 95 -4.92 -4.40 1.55
CA LEU A 95 -3.93 -3.93 0.58
C LEU A 95 -4.27 -4.50 -0.80
N ILE A 96 -4.46 -3.62 -1.78
CA ILE A 96 -4.72 -3.98 -3.17
C ILE A 96 -3.53 -3.58 -4.03
N SER A 97 -2.99 -4.52 -4.77
CA SER A 97 -2.05 -4.25 -5.85
C SER A 97 -2.77 -4.39 -7.20
N PRO A 98 -3.03 -3.29 -7.91
CA PRO A 98 -3.85 -3.27 -9.12
C PRO A 98 -3.37 -4.22 -10.21
N GLY A 99 -2.09 -4.58 -10.21
CA GLY A 99 -1.52 -5.53 -11.16
C GLY A 99 -2.18 -6.92 -11.14
N TYR A 100 -2.80 -7.33 -10.05
CA TYR A 100 -3.58 -8.57 -9.96
C TYR A 100 -5.04 -8.41 -10.41
N TYR A 101 -5.49 -7.19 -10.69
CA TYR A 101 -6.89 -6.84 -10.99
C TYR A 101 -7.02 -6.08 -12.32
N GLN A 102 -6.23 -6.45 -13.32
CA GLN A 102 -6.11 -5.69 -14.57
C GLN A 102 -7.43 -5.47 -15.31
N ALA A 103 -8.33 -6.45 -15.27
CA ALA A 103 -9.66 -6.36 -15.87
C ALA A 103 -10.66 -5.60 -14.97
N GLN A 104 -10.45 -5.67 -13.66
CA GLN A 104 -11.32 -5.05 -12.68
C GLN A 104 -10.99 -3.57 -12.46
N LEU A 105 -9.71 -3.19 -12.53
CA LEU A 105 -9.19 -1.84 -12.28
C LEU A 105 -8.49 -1.25 -13.51
N PRO A 106 -9.17 -1.15 -14.66
CA PRO A 106 -8.57 -0.69 -15.91
C PRO A 106 -8.10 0.78 -15.84
N VAL A 107 -8.81 1.67 -15.12
CA VAL A 107 -8.42 3.07 -14.97
C VAL A 107 -7.16 3.16 -14.11
N THR A 108 -7.15 2.46 -12.97
CA THR A 108 -6.01 2.44 -12.05
C THR A 108 -4.73 1.90 -12.72
N ARG A 109 -4.83 1.01 -13.71
CA ARG A 109 -3.68 0.57 -14.52
C ARG A 109 -2.93 1.70 -15.21
N GLY A 110 -3.60 2.81 -15.50
CA GLY A 110 -2.96 4.00 -16.06
C GLY A 110 -1.96 4.68 -15.12
N LEU A 111 -1.86 4.24 -13.86
CA LEU A 111 -0.87 4.70 -12.90
C LEU A 111 0.34 3.75 -12.80
N ASP A 112 0.30 2.55 -13.39
CA ASP A 112 1.35 1.52 -13.27
C ASP A 112 2.32 1.60 -14.45
N TRP A 113 3.16 2.63 -14.46
CA TRP A 113 4.13 2.88 -15.51
C TRP A 113 5.56 2.87 -15.00
N TYR A 114 6.42 2.19 -15.73
CA TYR A 114 7.84 2.02 -15.48
C TYR A 114 8.64 3.12 -16.21
N TYR A 115 9.80 3.43 -15.70
CA TYR A 115 10.75 4.44 -16.26
C TYR A 115 10.22 5.89 -16.25
N ARG A 116 9.19 6.21 -15.48
CA ARG A 116 8.60 7.55 -15.42
C ARG A 116 8.97 8.33 -14.17
N MET A 117 9.07 7.63 -13.05
CA MET A 117 9.34 8.25 -11.76
C MET A 117 10.75 7.97 -11.30
N HIS A 118 11.33 8.92 -10.59
CA HIS A 118 12.66 8.77 -9.99
C HIS A 118 12.61 8.65 -8.46
N ARG A 119 11.45 8.98 -7.86
CA ARG A 119 11.25 8.97 -6.42
C ARG A 119 9.95 8.24 -6.07
N SER A 120 10.04 7.35 -5.08
CA SER A 120 8.92 6.54 -4.64
C SER A 120 7.79 7.37 -3.99
N ASP A 121 8.14 8.40 -3.22
CA ASP A 121 7.17 9.35 -2.66
C ASP A 121 6.46 10.17 -3.74
N ALA A 122 7.14 10.54 -4.83
CA ALA A 122 6.52 11.25 -5.95
C ALA A 122 5.45 10.39 -6.64
N LEU A 123 5.69 9.09 -6.83
CA LEU A 123 4.66 8.17 -7.34
C LEU A 123 3.47 8.07 -6.39
N GLN A 124 3.73 8.04 -5.09
CA GLN A 124 2.68 7.99 -4.08
C GLN A 124 1.81 9.26 -4.12
N TRP A 125 2.44 10.44 -4.22
CA TRP A 125 1.73 11.73 -4.34
C TRP A 125 0.93 11.81 -5.64
N LEU A 126 1.50 11.40 -6.76
CA LEU A 126 0.80 11.34 -8.04
C LEU A 126 -0.48 10.50 -7.93
N CYS A 127 -0.38 9.29 -7.39
CA CYS A 127 -1.55 8.41 -7.22
C CYS A 127 -2.63 9.06 -6.35
N ARG A 128 -2.25 9.75 -5.27
CA ARG A 128 -3.16 10.52 -4.40
C ARG A 128 -3.86 11.63 -5.18
N ASP A 129 -3.10 12.42 -5.91
CA ASP A 129 -3.61 13.61 -6.59
C ASP A 129 -4.51 13.23 -7.77
N VAL A 130 -4.12 12.23 -8.56
CA VAL A 130 -4.99 11.68 -9.62
C VAL A 130 -6.27 11.07 -9.03
N TYR A 131 -6.19 10.36 -7.91
CA TYR A 131 -7.40 9.84 -7.23
C TYR A 131 -8.31 10.98 -6.74
N ALA A 132 -7.73 12.09 -6.26
CA ALA A 132 -8.49 13.25 -5.80
C ALA A 132 -9.14 14.04 -6.96
N GLU A 133 -8.50 14.14 -8.11
CA GLU A 133 -8.90 15.04 -9.19
C GLU A 133 -9.59 14.32 -10.35
N TYR A 134 -9.22 13.08 -10.66
CA TYR A 134 -9.75 12.35 -11.81
C TYR A 134 -10.95 11.47 -11.42
N GLN A 135 -12.15 11.97 -11.73
CA GLN A 135 -13.42 11.33 -11.36
C GLN A 135 -13.55 9.87 -11.81
N PRO A 136 -13.11 9.45 -13.03
CA PRO A 136 -13.21 8.05 -13.43
C PRO A 136 -12.40 7.09 -12.53
N LEU A 137 -11.25 7.54 -11.99
CA LEU A 137 -10.47 6.74 -11.05
C LEU A 137 -11.20 6.58 -9.71
N ARG A 138 -11.78 7.68 -9.17
CA ARG A 138 -12.60 7.58 -7.95
C ARG A 138 -13.79 6.66 -8.13
N ASP A 139 -14.51 6.80 -9.24
CA ASP A 139 -15.69 5.97 -9.53
C ASP A 139 -15.36 4.49 -9.64
N GLU A 140 -14.18 4.17 -10.18
CA GLU A 140 -13.69 2.78 -10.22
C GLU A 140 -13.61 2.17 -8.82
N TRP A 141 -13.08 2.88 -7.83
CA TRP A 141 -12.96 2.38 -6.45
C TRP A 141 -14.25 2.54 -5.65
N GLU A 142 -14.83 3.72 -5.65
CA GLU A 142 -15.92 4.06 -4.72
C GLU A 142 -17.28 3.52 -5.19
N ARG A 143 -17.62 3.69 -6.48
CA ARG A 143 -18.92 3.28 -7.00
C ARG A 143 -18.93 1.82 -7.44
N ARG A 144 -17.90 1.39 -8.19
CA ARG A 144 -17.85 0.04 -8.73
C ARG A 144 -17.50 -0.99 -7.67
N TYR A 145 -16.56 -0.67 -6.77
CA TYR A 145 -16.07 -1.59 -5.74
C TYR A 145 -16.43 -1.21 -4.32
N ASN A 146 -17.31 -0.23 -4.10
CA ASN A 146 -17.77 0.16 -2.75
C ASN A 146 -16.61 0.30 -1.75
N SER A 147 -15.50 0.87 -2.22
CA SER A 147 -14.25 0.95 -1.48
C SER A 147 -13.70 2.37 -1.51
N LYS A 148 -13.27 2.89 -0.38
CA LYS A 148 -12.52 4.14 -0.28
C LYS A 148 -11.04 3.83 -0.21
N VAL A 149 -10.23 4.48 -1.04
CA VAL A 149 -8.77 4.46 -0.89
C VAL A 149 -8.41 5.34 0.30
N LEU A 150 -7.73 4.76 1.29
CA LEU A 150 -7.22 5.49 2.45
C LEU A 150 -5.90 6.16 2.12
N TYR A 151 -4.98 5.39 1.58
CA TYR A 151 -3.70 5.90 1.09
C TYR A 151 -3.12 5.00 0.01
N TRP A 152 -2.21 5.59 -0.77
CA TRP A 152 -1.43 4.90 -1.78
C TRP A 152 -0.06 4.56 -1.23
N THR A 153 0.49 3.45 -1.71
CA THR A 153 1.87 3.03 -1.56
C THR A 153 2.38 2.51 -2.90
N ASN A 154 3.59 2.01 -2.97
CA ASN A 154 4.15 1.37 -4.17
C ASN A 154 5.25 0.39 -3.78
N TRP A 155 5.81 -0.31 -4.78
CA TRP A 155 6.88 -1.27 -4.59
C TRP A 155 8.27 -0.62 -4.50
N TYR A 156 8.36 0.60 -4.02
CA TYR A 156 9.60 1.33 -3.78
C TYR A 156 10.56 1.21 -4.96
N TYR A 157 11.73 0.61 -4.79
CA TYR A 157 12.66 0.28 -5.87
C TYR A 157 12.71 -1.25 -6.02
N ALA A 158 12.34 -1.76 -7.19
CA ALA A 158 12.25 -3.19 -7.47
C ALA A 158 13.40 -3.63 -8.39
N PRO A 159 14.44 -4.24 -7.84
CA PRO A 159 15.52 -4.79 -8.66
C PRO A 159 15.05 -6.01 -9.45
N LEU A 160 15.70 -6.27 -10.57
CA LEU A 160 15.66 -7.57 -11.20
C LEU A 160 16.52 -8.54 -10.36
N VAL A 161 15.88 -9.53 -9.74
CA VAL A 161 16.51 -10.52 -8.86
C VAL A 161 16.76 -11.80 -9.65
N THR A 162 18.02 -12.25 -9.81
CA THR A 162 18.35 -13.34 -10.72
C THR A 162 19.38 -14.33 -10.13
N ARG A 163 19.35 -15.56 -10.64
CA ARG A 163 20.34 -16.59 -10.30
C ARG A 163 21.74 -16.32 -10.89
N GLN A 164 21.78 -15.63 -12.01
CA GLN A 164 23.01 -15.26 -12.73
C GLN A 164 23.09 -13.73 -12.84
N PRO A 165 24.29 -13.16 -12.89
CA PRO A 165 24.43 -11.72 -13.02
C PRO A 165 23.80 -11.20 -14.32
N ILE A 166 23.24 -10.00 -14.26
CA ILE A 166 22.74 -9.25 -15.41
C ILE A 166 23.63 -8.01 -15.56
N ASN A 167 24.39 -7.96 -16.62
CA ASN A 167 25.32 -6.85 -16.93
C ASN A 167 24.80 -5.98 -18.09
N SER A 168 23.86 -6.52 -18.88
CA SER A 168 23.23 -5.84 -20.00
C SER A 168 21.80 -6.33 -20.19
N ILE A 169 20.98 -5.60 -20.96
CA ILE A 169 19.64 -6.05 -21.35
C ILE A 169 19.70 -7.37 -22.13
N ALA A 170 20.78 -7.60 -22.90
CA ALA A 170 20.93 -8.84 -23.65
C ALA A 170 20.95 -10.08 -22.75
N ASP A 171 21.42 -9.96 -21.51
CA ASP A 171 21.45 -11.07 -20.55
C ASP A 171 20.06 -11.49 -20.06
N ILE A 172 19.04 -10.67 -20.28
CA ILE A 172 17.62 -10.97 -19.93
C ILE A 172 17.00 -11.90 -20.97
N ARG A 173 17.52 -11.91 -22.19
CA ARG A 173 16.93 -12.67 -23.29
C ARG A 173 16.78 -14.14 -22.96
N GLY A 174 15.53 -14.63 -23.16
CA GLY A 174 15.17 -16.03 -22.96
C GLY A 174 15.10 -16.50 -21.49
N LYS A 175 15.38 -15.64 -20.51
CA LYS A 175 15.20 -15.99 -19.10
C LYS A 175 13.72 -16.00 -18.74
N ARG A 176 13.31 -16.99 -17.97
CA ARG A 176 11.98 -17.10 -17.39
C ARG A 176 11.95 -16.27 -16.11
N ILE A 177 11.28 -15.14 -16.16
CA ILE A 177 11.27 -14.18 -15.07
C ILE A 177 9.84 -14.05 -14.55
N ARG A 178 9.67 -14.23 -13.24
CA ARG A 178 8.39 -13.96 -12.61
C ARG A 178 8.05 -12.49 -12.75
N GLY A 179 6.82 -12.22 -13.17
CA GLY A 179 6.22 -10.91 -13.15
C GLY A 179 4.77 -10.93 -12.67
N TYR A 180 4.16 -9.76 -12.60
CA TYR A 180 2.72 -9.59 -12.42
C TYR A 180 2.32 -8.23 -13.00
N GLY A 181 1.04 -8.06 -13.40
CA GLY A 181 0.59 -6.78 -13.93
C GLY A 181 1.44 -6.28 -15.10
N ALA A 182 1.80 -5.00 -15.07
CA ALA A 182 2.61 -4.36 -16.09
C ALA A 182 4.08 -4.84 -16.12
N ALA A 183 4.57 -5.44 -15.03
CA ALA A 183 5.91 -6.03 -15.01
C ALA A 183 6.09 -7.14 -16.05
N ASN A 184 5.03 -7.88 -16.39
CA ASN A 184 5.10 -8.90 -17.45
C ASN A 184 5.47 -8.27 -18.79
N GLU A 185 4.85 -7.14 -19.14
CA GLU A 185 5.15 -6.42 -20.38
C GLU A 185 6.60 -5.91 -20.39
N VAL A 186 7.10 -5.40 -19.25
CA VAL A 186 8.50 -4.98 -19.13
C VAL A 186 9.44 -6.14 -19.42
N ILE A 187 9.23 -7.31 -18.80
CA ILE A 187 10.06 -8.51 -19.02
C ILE A 187 10.09 -8.88 -20.50
N GLU A 188 8.92 -8.92 -21.14
CA GLU A 188 8.81 -9.29 -22.56
C GLU A 188 9.49 -8.27 -23.48
N ARG A 189 9.33 -6.98 -23.22
CA ARG A 189 10.00 -5.91 -23.98
C ARG A 189 11.52 -5.95 -23.86
N LEU A 190 12.02 -6.40 -22.72
CA LEU A 190 13.46 -6.60 -22.51
C LEU A 190 13.97 -7.95 -23.05
N GLY A 191 13.09 -8.77 -23.65
CA GLY A 191 13.45 -10.03 -24.32
C GLY A 191 13.41 -11.26 -23.40
N GLY A 192 12.93 -11.14 -22.18
CA GLY A 192 12.66 -12.26 -21.28
C GLY A 192 11.34 -12.95 -21.57
N THR A 193 11.08 -14.04 -20.89
CA THR A 193 9.78 -14.74 -20.87
C THR A 193 9.11 -14.46 -19.53
N ALA A 194 8.00 -13.73 -19.55
CA ALA A 194 7.23 -13.46 -18.36
C ALA A 194 6.50 -14.71 -17.87
N VAL A 195 6.58 -14.98 -16.56
CA VAL A 195 5.86 -16.06 -15.90
C VAL A 195 4.98 -15.42 -14.82
N PRO A 196 3.71 -15.12 -15.11
CA PRO A 196 2.79 -14.55 -14.13
C PRO A 196 2.60 -15.47 -12.93
N MET A 197 2.83 -14.95 -11.72
CA MET A 197 2.76 -15.77 -10.52
C MET A 197 2.44 -14.91 -9.28
N ALA A 198 1.66 -15.48 -8.36
CA ALA A 198 1.39 -14.86 -7.08
C ALA A 198 2.64 -14.82 -6.18
N ALA A 199 2.76 -13.78 -5.35
CA ALA A 199 3.94 -13.56 -4.53
C ALA A 199 4.33 -14.75 -3.63
N PRO A 200 3.42 -15.45 -2.92
CA PRO A 200 3.77 -16.56 -2.05
C PRO A 200 4.34 -17.81 -2.75
N GLU A 201 4.13 -17.94 -4.06
CA GLU A 201 4.58 -19.11 -4.84
C GLU A 201 6.02 -18.95 -5.36
N VAL A 202 6.54 -17.73 -5.32
CA VAL A 202 7.77 -17.35 -6.02
C VAL A 202 9.01 -18.07 -5.49
N TYR A 203 9.16 -18.17 -4.16
CA TYR A 203 10.32 -18.84 -3.56
C TYR A 203 10.44 -20.27 -4.05
N THR A 204 9.37 -21.05 -3.94
CA THR A 204 9.34 -22.45 -4.36
C THR A 204 9.56 -22.62 -5.85
N ALA A 205 8.99 -21.75 -6.69
CA ALA A 205 9.21 -21.79 -8.13
C ALA A 205 10.67 -21.48 -8.51
N LEU A 206 11.27 -20.51 -7.83
CA LEU A 206 12.67 -20.18 -7.99
C LEU A 206 13.57 -21.34 -7.52
N GLU A 207 13.31 -21.92 -6.34
CA GLU A 207 14.04 -23.06 -5.79
C GLU A 207 14.03 -24.27 -6.73
N ARG A 208 12.88 -24.60 -7.30
CA ARG A 208 12.70 -25.71 -8.25
C ARG A 208 13.25 -25.45 -9.66
N GLY A 209 13.79 -24.26 -9.91
CA GLY A 209 14.33 -23.90 -11.23
C GLY A 209 13.26 -23.65 -12.31
N VAL A 210 12.02 -23.44 -11.92
CA VAL A 210 10.95 -23.00 -12.84
C VAL A 210 11.23 -21.58 -13.33
N LEU A 211 11.85 -20.75 -12.47
CA LEU A 211 12.23 -19.36 -12.73
C LEU A 211 13.75 -19.21 -12.76
N ASP A 212 14.21 -18.33 -13.62
CA ASP A 212 15.59 -17.87 -13.69
C ASP A 212 15.78 -16.55 -12.93
N GLY A 213 14.67 -15.83 -12.68
CA GLY A 213 14.65 -14.57 -11.94
C GLY A 213 13.25 -14.13 -11.53
N VAL A 214 13.22 -13.02 -10.82
CA VAL A 214 12.00 -12.40 -10.27
C VAL A 214 12.06 -10.90 -10.49
N TYR A 215 10.95 -10.32 -10.92
CA TYR A 215 10.76 -8.90 -11.08
C TYR A 215 9.42 -8.44 -10.49
N GLY A 216 9.34 -7.16 -10.07
CA GLY A 216 8.13 -6.58 -9.49
C GLY A 216 8.00 -6.81 -7.98
N PHE A 217 9.08 -7.12 -7.28
CA PHE A 217 9.21 -6.99 -5.84
C PHE A 217 10.20 -5.88 -5.51
N ASP A 218 9.87 -5.01 -4.55
CA ASP A 218 10.92 -4.20 -3.95
C ASP A 218 11.95 -5.10 -3.26
N PHE A 219 13.16 -4.57 -3.06
CA PHE A 219 14.22 -5.39 -2.49
C PHE A 219 13.95 -5.77 -1.02
N ILE A 220 13.13 -5.01 -0.26
CA ILE A 220 12.71 -5.37 1.10
C ILE A 220 11.90 -6.65 1.04
N THR A 221 10.87 -6.67 0.17
CA THR A 221 10.02 -7.85 -0.04
C THR A 221 10.81 -9.03 -0.59
N ALA A 222 11.70 -8.81 -1.57
CA ALA A 222 12.54 -9.87 -2.11
C ALA A 222 13.42 -10.53 -1.05
N VAL A 223 13.99 -9.75 -0.13
CA VAL A 223 14.79 -10.27 0.99
C VAL A 223 13.90 -10.90 2.06
N ALA A 224 12.73 -10.32 2.36
CA ALA A 224 11.76 -10.89 3.30
C ALA A 224 11.27 -12.27 2.86
N TYR A 225 11.14 -12.49 1.55
CA TYR A 225 10.85 -13.80 0.95
C TYR A 225 12.09 -14.67 0.74
N LYS A 226 13.26 -14.26 1.23
CA LYS A 226 14.53 -14.99 1.16
C LYS A 226 15.01 -15.32 -0.26
N LEU A 227 14.58 -14.55 -1.25
CA LEU A 227 14.91 -14.81 -2.65
C LEU A 227 16.43 -14.75 -2.90
N HIS A 228 17.18 -13.97 -2.13
CA HIS A 228 18.64 -13.82 -2.21
C HIS A 228 19.40 -15.13 -1.88
N GLU A 229 18.79 -16.06 -1.13
CA GLU A 229 19.40 -17.37 -0.85
C GLU A 229 19.55 -18.21 -2.12
N ILE A 230 18.68 -18.01 -3.13
CA ILE A 230 18.63 -18.78 -4.36
C ILE A 230 19.06 -17.96 -5.57
N ALA A 231 18.71 -16.67 -5.59
CA ALA A 231 18.99 -15.72 -6.65
C ALA A 231 19.71 -14.50 -6.06
N PRO A 232 21.04 -14.56 -5.89
CA PRO A 232 21.78 -13.58 -5.12
C PRO A 232 22.04 -12.26 -5.86
N TYR A 233 21.68 -12.13 -7.15
CA TYR A 233 21.99 -10.94 -7.96
C TYR A 233 20.78 -10.01 -8.01
N PHE A 234 20.94 -8.82 -7.47
CA PHE A 234 19.97 -7.73 -7.43
C PHE A 234 20.45 -6.63 -8.34
N THR A 235 19.86 -6.51 -9.53
CA THR A 235 20.29 -5.55 -10.55
C THR A 235 19.27 -4.43 -10.70
N ASP A 236 19.71 -3.18 -10.49
CA ASP A 236 18.94 -1.99 -10.84
C ASP A 236 18.96 -1.80 -12.34
N ILE A 237 17.79 -1.88 -12.98
CA ILE A 237 17.60 -1.71 -14.42
C ILE A 237 17.15 -0.29 -14.80
N GLY A 238 17.05 0.62 -13.82
CA GLY A 238 16.73 2.04 -14.04
C GLY A 238 15.27 2.36 -14.25
N ASP A 239 14.37 1.44 -13.93
CA ASP A 239 12.92 1.56 -14.12
C ASP A 239 12.24 2.51 -13.12
N GLY A 240 12.90 2.85 -12.03
CA GLY A 240 12.39 3.69 -10.97
C GLY A 240 11.33 3.01 -10.11
N PRO A 241 10.67 3.75 -9.22
CA PRO A 241 9.54 3.24 -8.45
C PRO A 241 8.33 3.00 -9.37
N HIS A 242 7.62 1.90 -9.13
CA HIS A 242 6.48 1.47 -9.92
C HIS A 242 5.51 0.63 -9.07
N GLY A 243 4.47 0.09 -9.70
CA GLY A 243 3.53 -0.81 -9.07
C GLY A 243 2.76 -0.12 -7.95
N PRO A 244 1.91 0.86 -8.25
CA PRO A 244 1.09 1.48 -7.23
C PRO A 244 0.27 0.41 -6.51
N ALA A 245 0.12 0.58 -5.21
CA ALA A 245 -0.77 -0.23 -4.39
C ALA A 245 -1.59 0.70 -3.49
N ALA A 246 -2.79 0.25 -3.14
CA ALA A 246 -3.71 1.05 -2.34
C ALA A 246 -4.17 0.27 -1.11
N THR A 247 -4.11 0.89 0.05
CA THR A 247 -4.84 0.39 1.21
C THR A 247 -6.23 0.98 1.22
N ILE A 248 -7.22 0.09 1.16
CA ILE A 248 -8.62 0.44 1.01
C ILE A 248 -9.44 0.01 2.21
N ILE A 249 -10.58 0.66 2.38
CA ILE A 249 -11.62 0.30 3.34
C ILE A 249 -12.98 0.23 2.64
N ASN A 250 -13.86 -0.69 3.07
CA ASN A 250 -15.23 -0.72 2.61
C ASN A 250 -15.91 0.63 2.86
N ALA A 251 -16.52 1.20 1.82
CA ALA A 251 -17.09 2.56 1.90
C ALA A 251 -18.23 2.67 2.92
N ARG A 252 -19.03 1.62 3.12
CA ARG A 252 -20.09 1.64 4.14
C ARG A 252 -19.51 1.64 5.55
N VAL A 253 -18.43 0.88 5.77
CA VAL A 253 -17.72 0.86 7.06
C VAL A 253 -17.13 2.24 7.33
N TRP A 254 -16.46 2.84 6.36
CA TRP A 254 -15.91 4.19 6.47
C TRP A 254 -17.00 5.24 6.79
N ASN A 255 -18.10 5.20 6.06
CA ASN A 255 -19.19 6.16 6.24
C ASN A 255 -19.82 6.07 7.64
N ASN A 256 -19.85 4.88 8.23
CA ASN A 256 -20.38 4.63 9.57
C ASN A 256 -19.39 4.96 10.70
N PHE A 257 -18.14 5.29 10.40
CA PHE A 257 -17.20 5.74 11.43
C PHE A 257 -17.66 7.05 12.06
N PRO A 258 -17.53 7.19 13.39
CA PRO A 258 -17.66 8.48 14.06
C PRO A 258 -16.66 9.49 13.49
N ASP A 259 -17.05 10.76 13.40
CA ASP A 259 -16.17 11.81 12.87
C ASP A 259 -14.79 11.89 13.56
N PRO A 260 -14.65 11.71 14.89
CA PRO A 260 -13.33 11.67 15.52
C PRO A 260 -12.41 10.55 14.99
N VAL A 261 -12.97 9.38 14.62
CA VAL A 261 -12.19 8.27 14.03
C VAL A 261 -11.75 8.61 12.62
N LYS A 262 -12.62 9.24 11.81
CA LYS A 262 -12.26 9.73 10.47
C LYS A 262 -11.14 10.77 10.55
N GLN A 263 -11.25 11.75 11.46
CA GLN A 263 -10.23 12.77 11.68
C GLN A 263 -8.89 12.16 12.09
N VAL A 264 -8.87 11.16 12.97
CA VAL A 264 -7.65 10.42 13.35
C VAL A 264 -7.04 9.75 12.11
N SER A 265 -7.84 9.06 11.31
CA SER A 265 -7.37 8.43 10.07
C SER A 265 -6.79 9.45 9.09
N ASP A 266 -7.47 10.58 8.87
CA ASP A 266 -7.02 11.63 7.95
C ASP A 266 -5.70 12.28 8.43
N GLN A 267 -5.51 12.45 9.74
CA GLN A 267 -4.25 12.91 10.32
C GLN A 267 -3.11 11.92 10.06
N ILE A 268 -3.35 10.62 10.29
CA ILE A 268 -2.35 9.58 10.04
C ILE A 268 -1.97 9.54 8.55
N VAL A 269 -2.97 9.64 7.67
CA VAL A 269 -2.75 9.69 6.21
C VAL A 269 -1.95 10.93 5.81
N SER A 270 -2.22 12.08 6.42
CA SER A 270 -1.43 13.30 6.22
C SER A 270 0.04 13.11 6.61
N GLU A 271 0.32 12.41 7.70
CA GLU A 271 1.69 12.08 8.14
C GLU A 271 2.39 11.13 7.15
N ILE A 272 1.65 10.14 6.59
CA ILE A 272 2.18 9.25 5.55
C ILE A 272 2.73 10.07 4.38
N TYR A 273 1.92 10.98 3.84
CA TYR A 273 2.31 11.86 2.73
C TYR A 273 3.28 12.97 3.15
N GLY A 274 3.34 13.30 4.43
CA GLY A 274 4.26 14.28 5.04
C GLY A 274 5.68 13.76 5.28
N GLY A 275 5.96 12.47 5.00
CA GLY A 275 7.30 11.90 5.10
C GLY A 275 7.42 10.57 5.84
N GLU A 276 6.38 10.12 6.55
CA GLU A 276 6.43 8.83 7.26
C GLU A 276 6.61 7.65 6.30
N TYR A 277 6.01 7.72 5.12
CA TYR A 277 6.25 6.73 4.07
C TYR A 277 7.75 6.56 3.78
N ALA A 278 8.42 7.65 3.44
CA ALA A 278 9.86 7.62 3.12
C ALA A 278 10.68 7.14 4.33
N ARG A 279 10.37 7.63 5.53
CA ARG A 279 11.07 7.24 6.76
C ARG A 279 10.98 5.74 7.04
N ILE A 280 9.78 5.15 6.90
CA ILE A 280 9.54 3.72 7.13
C ILE A 280 10.30 2.88 6.11
N TYR A 281 10.19 3.22 4.82
CA TYR A 281 10.85 2.47 3.75
C TYR A 281 12.37 2.59 3.81
N GLU A 282 12.93 3.77 4.01
CA GLU A 282 14.38 3.93 4.12
C GLU A 282 14.98 3.21 5.32
N ALA A 283 14.29 3.22 6.47
CA ALA A 283 14.75 2.50 7.64
C ALA A 283 14.77 0.98 7.38
N ALA A 284 13.70 0.44 6.80
CA ALA A 284 13.62 -0.96 6.40
C ALA A 284 14.68 -1.29 5.33
N ALA A 285 14.81 -0.44 4.32
CA ALA A 285 15.76 -0.59 3.23
C ALA A 285 17.19 -0.77 3.73
N ARG A 286 17.65 0.12 4.61
CA ARG A 286 19.00 0.03 5.20
C ARG A 286 19.22 -1.29 5.91
N GLN A 287 18.24 -1.75 6.69
CA GLN A 287 18.33 -3.01 7.43
C GLN A 287 18.40 -4.21 6.48
N TYR A 288 17.48 -4.28 5.52
CA TYR A 288 17.36 -5.45 4.63
C TYR A 288 18.53 -5.56 3.64
N VAL A 289 19.03 -4.44 3.11
CA VAL A 289 20.24 -4.44 2.28
C VAL A 289 21.46 -4.94 3.09
N LYS A 290 21.59 -4.50 4.34
CA LYS A 290 22.68 -4.97 5.22
C LYS A 290 22.60 -6.46 5.45
N THR A 291 21.42 -6.99 5.79
CA THR A 291 21.19 -8.43 6.01
C THR A 291 21.50 -9.22 4.74
N ALA A 292 20.90 -8.85 3.62
CA ALA A 292 21.10 -9.57 2.35
C ALA A 292 22.57 -9.59 1.89
N LYS A 293 23.29 -8.47 2.04
CA LYS A 293 24.73 -8.44 1.74
C LYS A 293 25.54 -9.36 2.63
N ALA A 294 25.21 -9.42 3.93
CA ALA A 294 25.88 -10.34 4.86
C ALA A 294 25.62 -11.82 4.51
N GLU A 295 24.49 -12.09 3.86
CA GLU A 295 24.06 -13.42 3.41
C GLU A 295 24.43 -13.70 1.93
N GLY A 296 25.28 -12.87 1.33
CA GLY A 296 25.87 -13.11 0.01
C GLY A 296 25.15 -12.46 -1.18
N ALA A 297 24.13 -11.64 -0.95
CA ALA A 297 23.47 -10.90 -2.04
C ALA A 297 24.41 -9.86 -2.67
N LYS A 298 24.35 -9.76 -3.98
CA LYS A 298 25.16 -8.87 -4.82
C LYS A 298 24.28 -7.83 -5.49
N PHE A 299 24.52 -6.58 -5.16
CA PHE A 299 23.78 -5.44 -5.71
C PHE A 299 24.60 -4.79 -6.82
N SER A 300 23.99 -4.63 -7.97
CA SER A 300 24.57 -4.00 -9.15
C SER A 300 23.57 -3.07 -9.82
N SER A 301 24.04 -2.30 -10.78
CA SER A 301 23.22 -1.41 -11.59
C SER A 301 23.70 -1.50 -13.03
N LEU A 302 22.80 -1.53 -13.99
CA LEU A 302 23.12 -1.43 -15.40
C LEU A 302 23.78 -0.07 -15.70
N SER A 303 24.60 -0.03 -16.76
CA SER A 303 25.14 1.24 -17.25
C SER A 303 24.00 2.19 -17.67
N GLN A 304 24.27 3.50 -17.67
CA GLN A 304 23.26 4.47 -18.10
C GLN A 304 22.78 4.21 -19.54
N ALA A 305 23.67 3.81 -20.43
CA ALA A 305 23.31 3.45 -21.82
C ALA A 305 22.33 2.27 -21.89
N GLU A 306 22.52 1.23 -21.05
CA GLU A 306 21.60 0.08 -20.98
C GLU A 306 20.25 0.48 -20.35
N LYS A 307 20.26 1.35 -19.34
CA LYS A 307 19.04 1.90 -18.73
C LYS A 307 18.24 2.74 -19.72
N ASP A 308 18.90 3.59 -20.49
CA ASP A 308 18.25 4.41 -21.52
C ASP A 308 17.69 3.55 -22.66
N ARG A 309 18.39 2.49 -23.03
CA ARG A 309 17.91 1.48 -23.99
C ARG A 309 16.67 0.76 -23.45
N ALA A 310 16.67 0.33 -22.19
CA ALA A 310 15.51 -0.28 -21.55
C ALA A 310 14.29 0.67 -21.56
N ARG A 311 14.50 1.92 -21.19
CA ARG A 311 13.47 2.96 -21.23
C ARG A 311 12.85 3.10 -22.63
N THR A 312 13.67 3.18 -23.67
CA THR A 312 13.23 3.33 -25.06
C THR A 312 12.37 2.13 -25.51
N LEU A 313 12.67 0.93 -25.04
CA LEU A 313 11.91 -0.28 -25.39
C LEU A 313 10.58 -0.38 -24.65
N VAL A 314 10.51 0.10 -23.42
CA VAL A 314 9.37 -0.15 -22.51
C VAL A 314 8.39 1.02 -22.50
N GLN A 315 8.85 2.24 -22.28
CA GLN A 315 8.01 3.38 -21.94
C GLN A 315 6.94 3.73 -22.99
N PRO A 316 7.26 3.82 -24.31
CA PRO A 316 6.24 4.15 -25.31
C PRO A 316 5.13 3.10 -25.39
N ALA A 317 5.49 1.83 -25.35
CA ALA A 317 4.55 0.72 -25.46
C ALA A 317 3.53 0.69 -24.31
N GLN A 318 3.96 0.99 -23.10
CA GLN A 318 3.06 1.02 -21.93
C GLN A 318 2.06 2.17 -22.03
N THR A 319 2.53 3.38 -22.38
CA THR A 319 1.69 4.57 -22.49
C THR A 319 0.65 4.41 -23.60
N GLU A 320 1.10 4.18 -24.83
CA GLU A 320 0.24 4.01 -25.99
C GLU A 320 -0.68 2.80 -25.81
N GLY A 321 -0.14 1.71 -25.30
CA GLY A 321 -0.89 0.49 -25.07
C GLY A 321 -2.05 0.67 -24.09
N TRP A 322 -1.88 1.45 -23.02
CA TRP A 322 -2.97 1.73 -22.10
C TRP A 322 -4.02 2.65 -22.74
N VAL A 323 -3.61 3.70 -23.44
CA VAL A 323 -4.52 4.61 -24.13
C VAL A 323 -5.37 3.84 -25.17
N GLU A 324 -4.75 3.05 -26.01
CA GLU A 324 -5.45 2.36 -27.11
C GLU A 324 -6.32 1.19 -26.60
N ARG A 325 -5.83 0.41 -25.65
CA ARG A 325 -6.52 -0.82 -25.20
C ARG A 325 -7.49 -0.61 -24.05
N VAL A 326 -7.35 0.49 -23.28
CA VAL A 326 -8.15 0.72 -22.08
C VAL A 326 -8.90 2.04 -22.15
N ALA A 327 -8.20 3.16 -22.30
CA ALA A 327 -8.83 4.47 -22.20
C ALA A 327 -9.83 4.73 -23.33
N LYS A 328 -9.43 4.56 -24.58
CA LYS A 328 -10.31 4.76 -25.73
C LYS A 328 -11.56 3.87 -25.71
N PRO A 329 -11.45 2.53 -25.53
CA PRO A 329 -12.65 1.67 -25.48
C PRO A 329 -13.58 1.99 -24.30
N ALA A 330 -13.05 2.52 -23.22
CA ALA A 330 -13.84 2.93 -22.05
C ALA A 330 -14.40 4.36 -22.16
N GLY A 331 -14.16 5.06 -23.27
CA GLY A 331 -14.57 6.46 -23.43
C GLY A 331 -13.87 7.42 -22.47
N LEU A 332 -12.68 7.06 -21.98
CA LEU A 332 -11.90 7.88 -21.08
C LEU A 332 -10.97 8.82 -21.86
N ASP A 333 -10.81 10.02 -21.36
CA ASP A 333 -9.72 10.89 -21.82
C ASP A 333 -8.40 10.45 -21.21
N GLY A 334 -7.75 9.50 -21.89
CA GLY A 334 -6.47 8.96 -21.45
C GLY A 334 -5.35 9.99 -21.46
N LEU A 335 -5.46 11.03 -22.28
CA LEU A 335 -4.48 12.14 -22.33
C LEU A 335 -4.65 13.05 -21.10
N ALA A 336 -5.89 13.31 -20.67
CA ALA A 336 -6.14 14.07 -19.46
C ALA A 336 -5.53 13.38 -18.22
N MET A 337 -5.69 12.06 -18.10
CA MET A 337 -5.06 11.31 -17.00
C MET A 337 -3.53 11.31 -17.07
N GLN A 338 -2.95 11.37 -18.27
CA GLN A 338 -1.50 11.41 -18.44
C GLN A 338 -0.91 12.80 -18.19
N ALA A 339 -1.73 13.84 -18.28
CA ALA A 339 -1.33 15.23 -18.06
C ALA A 339 -1.32 15.62 -16.58
N LEU A 340 -2.05 14.89 -15.73
CA LEU A 340 -2.03 15.03 -14.27
C LEU A 340 -0.77 14.40 -13.68
#